data_76457cbb8a98047e71101a30ae4535fd
#
_entry.id   76457cbb8a98047e71101a30ae4535fd
#
_cell.length_a   1.000
_cell.length_b   1.000
_cell.length_c   1.000
_cell.angle_alpha   90.00
_cell.angle_beta   90.00
_cell.angle_gamma   90.00
#
_symmetry.space_group_name_H-M   'P 1'
#
loop_
_entity.id
_entity.type
_entity.pdbx_description
1 polymer ?
#
loop_
_entity_poly.entity_id
_entity_poly.type
_entity_poly.pdbx_seq_one_letter_code
_entity_poly.pdbx_strand_id
1 'polypeptide(L)'
;MTGVQTCALPISPLEYFRGKARLERSLADTGISHAILRPTVLFGKEDILINNIAWALRRLPVFGVFGTGKYRLQPIYVDDLAALAVEQGGKHDNVTINATGPETFTYRDLVKCIGQSIGKKKPMISIPPSIGYLAAWFLGKCVGDVMITRDEIKGLMSDLLYVDSPPTGTTRLTDWITEHADTLGRTYTSELARRIDRNKGY
;
A
#
# COMPACT_ATOMS: atom_id res chain seq x y z
N MET A 1 -14.33 1.80 -24.34
CA MET A 1 -14.38 0.72 -23.32
C MET A 1 -13.36 1.06 -22.26
N THR A 2 -13.76 1.70 -21.20
CA THR A 2 -12.91 2.05 -20.06
C THR A 2 -12.76 0.79 -19.22
N GLY A 3 -11.59 0.14 -19.30
CA GLY A 3 -11.29 -1.00 -18.46
C GLY A 3 -11.20 -0.57 -17.00
N VAL A 4 -12.13 -1.00 -16.17
CA VAL A 4 -12.04 -0.86 -14.72
C VAL A 4 -10.86 -1.69 -14.26
N GLN A 5 -9.78 -1.03 -13.84
CA GLN A 5 -8.62 -1.69 -13.26
C GLN A 5 -8.89 -1.92 -11.78
N THR A 6 -9.05 -3.17 -11.40
CA THR A 6 -9.17 -3.58 -10.00
C THR A 6 -7.83 -4.07 -9.47
N CYS A 7 -7.56 -3.88 -8.18
CA CYS A 7 -6.30 -4.25 -7.53
C CYS A 7 -5.89 -5.72 -7.64
N ALA A 8 -6.79 -6.61 -8.03
CA ALA A 8 -6.52 -8.02 -8.26
C ALA A 8 -6.99 -8.42 -9.66
N LEU A 9 -6.34 -7.87 -10.69
CA LEU A 9 -6.69 -8.21 -12.06
C LEU A 9 -6.20 -9.61 -12.43
N PRO A 10 -7.09 -10.49 -12.95
CA PRO A 10 -6.68 -11.79 -13.47
C PRO A 10 -5.67 -11.73 -14.62
N ILE A 11 -5.53 -10.55 -15.24
CA ILE A 11 -4.70 -10.29 -16.43
C ILE A 11 -3.40 -9.53 -16.12
N SER A 12 -3.10 -9.23 -14.85
CA SER A 12 -1.84 -8.57 -14.50
C SER A 12 -0.63 -9.45 -14.87
N PRO A 13 0.42 -8.89 -15.51
CA PRO A 13 1.64 -9.63 -15.80
C PRO A 13 2.46 -9.94 -14.52
N LEU A 14 2.16 -9.26 -13.40
CA LEU A 14 2.86 -9.44 -12.14
C LEU A 14 2.41 -10.72 -11.44
N GLU A 15 3.36 -11.53 -11.03
CA GLU A 15 3.12 -12.86 -10.46
C GLU A 15 2.29 -12.85 -9.18
N TYR A 16 2.50 -11.83 -8.33
CA TYR A 16 1.72 -11.61 -7.13
C TYR A 16 0.21 -11.51 -7.43
N PHE A 17 -0.18 -10.66 -8.38
CA PHE A 17 -1.59 -10.47 -8.73
C PHE A 17 -2.18 -11.70 -9.44
N ARG A 18 -1.37 -12.39 -10.25
CA ARG A 18 -1.79 -13.68 -10.85
C ARG A 18 -2.04 -14.75 -9.79
N GLY A 19 -1.20 -14.81 -8.76
CA GLY A 19 -1.39 -15.69 -7.61
C GLY A 19 -2.70 -15.42 -6.89
N LYS A 20 -2.99 -14.15 -6.58
CA LYS A 20 -4.27 -13.75 -5.98
C LYS A 20 -5.47 -14.14 -6.85
N ALA A 21 -5.42 -13.88 -8.15
CA ALA A 21 -6.49 -14.22 -9.08
C ALA A 21 -6.74 -15.74 -9.20
N ARG A 22 -5.70 -16.56 -9.06
CA ARG A 22 -5.86 -18.03 -8.98
C ARG A 22 -6.57 -18.46 -7.71
N LEU A 23 -6.20 -17.88 -6.55
CA LEU A 23 -6.85 -18.16 -5.28
C LEU A 23 -8.33 -17.77 -5.29
N GLU A 24 -8.68 -16.60 -5.83
CA GLU A 24 -10.07 -16.18 -6.00
C GLU A 24 -10.89 -17.18 -6.83
N ARG A 25 -10.33 -17.61 -7.98
CA ARG A 25 -10.99 -18.63 -8.82
C ARG A 25 -11.14 -19.96 -8.09
N SER A 26 -10.07 -20.45 -7.46
CA SER A 26 -10.14 -21.68 -6.69
C SER A 26 -11.19 -21.62 -5.58
N LEU A 27 -11.35 -20.48 -4.91
CA LEU A 27 -12.38 -20.29 -3.91
C LEU A 27 -13.78 -20.33 -4.54
N ALA A 28 -14.00 -19.64 -5.64
CA ALA A 28 -15.29 -19.62 -6.34
C ALA A 28 -15.68 -21.03 -6.83
N ASP A 29 -14.71 -21.83 -7.28
CA ASP A 29 -14.92 -23.20 -7.78
C ASP A 29 -15.32 -24.19 -6.66
N THR A 30 -15.10 -23.84 -5.38
CA THR A 30 -15.49 -24.71 -4.24
C THR A 30 -16.98 -24.76 -3.99
N GLY A 31 -17.74 -23.79 -4.47
CA GLY A 31 -19.16 -23.62 -4.16
C GLY A 31 -19.45 -23.16 -2.72
N ILE A 32 -18.41 -22.89 -1.91
CA ILE A 32 -18.58 -22.34 -0.55
C ILE A 32 -18.98 -20.87 -0.66
N SER A 33 -19.92 -20.43 0.16
CA SER A 33 -20.27 -19.01 0.31
C SER A 33 -19.03 -18.19 0.69
N HIS A 34 -18.77 -17.11 -0.01
CA HIS A 34 -17.53 -16.35 0.17
C HIS A 34 -17.67 -14.87 -0.13
N ALA A 35 -16.88 -14.05 0.58
CA ALA A 35 -16.64 -12.65 0.26
C ALA A 35 -15.17 -12.43 -0.06
N ILE A 36 -14.89 -11.89 -1.24
CA ILE A 36 -13.55 -11.52 -1.68
C ILE A 36 -13.38 -10.04 -1.48
N LEU A 37 -12.53 -9.64 -0.53
CA LEU A 37 -12.18 -8.25 -0.30
C LEU A 37 -10.84 -7.93 -1.01
N ARG A 38 -10.85 -6.92 -1.85
CA ARG A 38 -9.68 -6.47 -2.63
C ARG A 38 -9.21 -5.11 -2.11
N PRO A 39 -8.37 -5.07 -1.06
CA PRO A 39 -7.84 -3.81 -0.57
C PRO A 39 -6.81 -3.24 -1.55
N THR A 40 -6.77 -1.92 -1.65
CA THR A 40 -5.80 -1.18 -2.45
C THR A 40 -4.45 -1.06 -1.73
N VAL A 41 -4.38 -0.19 -0.72
CA VAL A 41 -3.22 -0.02 0.16
C VAL A 41 -3.74 0.06 1.58
N LEU A 42 -3.18 -0.73 2.49
CA LEU A 42 -3.54 -0.66 3.89
C LEU A 42 -2.71 0.41 4.60
N PHE A 43 -3.33 1.10 5.55
CA PHE A 43 -2.61 1.92 6.52
C PHE A 43 -3.13 1.68 7.93
N GLY A 44 -2.30 1.96 8.92
CA GLY A 44 -2.58 1.76 10.34
C GLY A 44 -1.28 1.70 11.14
N LYS A 45 -1.37 1.32 12.39
CA LYS A 45 -0.22 1.30 13.31
C LYS A 45 0.92 0.39 12.81
N GLU A 46 0.58 -0.74 12.22
CA GLU A 46 1.53 -1.75 11.73
C GLU A 46 1.90 -1.57 10.25
N ASP A 47 1.55 -0.44 9.65
CA ASP A 47 1.84 -0.18 8.24
C ASP A 47 3.33 0.02 7.99
N ILE A 48 3.77 -0.51 6.85
CA ILE A 48 5.17 -0.40 6.40
C ILE A 48 5.34 0.77 5.44
N LEU A 49 4.42 0.96 4.50
CA LEU A 49 4.58 1.92 3.41
C LEU A 49 4.61 3.36 3.93
N ILE A 50 3.55 3.78 4.66
CA ILE A 50 3.41 5.15 5.17
C ILE A 50 4.50 5.44 6.20
N ASN A 51 4.76 4.46 7.12
CA ASN A 51 5.81 4.58 8.11
C ASN A 51 7.20 4.74 7.48
N ASN A 52 7.54 3.92 6.48
CA ASN A 52 8.87 3.96 5.88
C ASN A 52 9.08 5.18 4.95
N ILE A 53 8.00 5.70 4.34
CA ILE A 53 8.05 7.03 3.69
C ILE A 53 8.38 8.11 4.72
N ALA A 54 7.69 8.14 5.85
CA ALA A 54 7.94 9.10 6.93
C ALA A 54 9.36 8.95 7.50
N TRP A 55 9.83 7.70 7.70
CA TRP A 55 11.20 7.42 8.14
C TRP A 55 12.25 7.96 7.16
N ALA A 56 12.07 7.74 5.87
CA ALA A 56 12.96 8.27 4.85
C ALA A 56 12.96 9.81 4.82
N LEU A 57 11.78 10.43 4.91
CA LEU A 57 11.64 11.89 4.99
C LEU A 57 12.32 12.49 6.23
N ARG A 58 12.36 11.76 7.34
CA ARG A 58 13.05 12.21 8.56
C ARG A 58 14.58 12.13 8.44
N ARG A 59 15.12 11.19 7.68
CA ARG A 59 16.57 10.87 7.65
C ARG A 59 17.30 11.31 6.40
N LEU A 60 16.64 11.25 5.24
CA LEU A 60 17.30 11.55 3.99
C LEU A 60 17.20 13.03 3.64
N PRO A 61 18.23 13.62 2.99
CA PRO A 61 18.22 15.02 2.57
C PRO A 61 17.23 15.28 1.42
N VAL A 62 17.01 14.29 0.57
CA VAL A 62 16.07 14.31 -0.57
C VAL A 62 15.24 13.04 -0.59
N PHE A 63 14.04 13.09 -1.21
CA PHE A 63 13.20 11.92 -1.38
C PHE A 63 13.11 11.54 -2.87
N GLY A 64 13.48 10.31 -3.19
CA GLY A 64 13.42 9.76 -4.55
C GLY A 64 12.01 9.27 -4.88
N VAL A 65 11.45 9.75 -5.98
CA VAL A 65 10.15 9.32 -6.51
C VAL A 65 10.39 8.58 -7.82
N PHE A 66 9.89 7.35 -7.95
CA PHE A 66 10.02 6.58 -9.18
C PHE A 66 9.24 7.24 -10.33
N GLY A 67 9.94 7.53 -11.43
CA GLY A 67 9.34 8.18 -12.58
C GLY A 67 8.70 9.53 -12.24
N THR A 68 7.45 9.73 -12.68
CA THR A 68 6.72 11.00 -12.45
C THR A 68 6.10 11.10 -11.07
N GLY A 69 5.80 9.97 -10.42
CA GLY A 69 5.04 9.91 -9.17
C GLY A 69 3.56 10.26 -9.31
N LYS A 70 3.01 10.24 -10.54
CA LYS A 70 1.61 10.57 -10.82
C LYS A 70 0.66 9.36 -10.70
N TYR A 71 1.20 8.16 -10.48
CA TYR A 71 0.40 6.96 -10.24
C TYR A 71 -0.34 7.10 -8.91
N ARG A 72 -1.57 6.56 -8.90
CA ARG A 72 -2.55 6.79 -7.84
C ARG A 72 -2.55 5.68 -6.81
N LEU A 73 -2.89 6.07 -5.59
CA LEU A 73 -3.12 5.18 -4.46
C LEU A 73 -4.38 5.62 -3.74
N GLN A 74 -5.14 4.66 -3.24
CA GLN A 74 -6.37 4.90 -2.49
C GLN A 74 -6.32 4.11 -1.17
N PRO A 75 -5.61 4.63 -0.15
CA PRO A 75 -5.38 3.91 1.10
C PRO A 75 -6.68 3.67 1.89
N ILE A 76 -6.83 2.48 2.47
CA ILE A 76 -7.90 2.11 3.39
C ILE A 76 -7.32 1.80 4.77
N TYR A 77 -8.00 2.26 5.83
CA TYR A 77 -7.63 1.98 7.20
C TYR A 77 -7.83 0.50 7.54
N VAL A 78 -6.89 -0.08 8.26
CA VAL A 78 -6.90 -1.52 8.57
C VAL A 78 -8.13 -1.94 9.35
N ASP A 79 -8.60 -1.10 10.30
CA ASP A 79 -9.78 -1.43 11.09
C ASP A 79 -11.08 -1.26 10.29
N ASP A 80 -11.13 -0.33 9.32
CA ASP A 80 -12.26 -0.24 8.38
C ASP A 80 -12.35 -1.51 7.53
N LEU A 81 -11.21 -2.04 7.07
CA LEU A 81 -11.16 -3.32 6.34
C LEU A 81 -11.58 -4.49 7.24
N ALA A 82 -11.14 -4.50 8.50
CA ALA A 82 -11.51 -5.54 9.46
C ALA A 82 -13.02 -5.52 9.76
N ALA A 83 -13.59 -4.33 9.96
CA ALA A 83 -15.05 -4.17 10.14
C ALA A 83 -15.83 -4.68 8.93
N LEU A 84 -15.38 -4.32 7.71
CA LEU A 84 -15.96 -4.83 6.47
C LEU A 84 -15.87 -6.36 6.38
N ALA A 85 -14.74 -6.95 6.77
CA ALA A 85 -14.53 -8.40 6.75
C ALA A 85 -15.49 -9.11 7.73
N VAL A 86 -15.66 -8.57 8.93
CA VAL A 86 -16.61 -9.11 9.93
C VAL A 86 -18.05 -8.99 9.42
N GLU A 87 -18.42 -7.85 8.86
CA GLU A 87 -19.76 -7.65 8.28
C GLU A 87 -20.07 -8.67 7.17
N GLN A 88 -19.13 -8.87 6.25
CA GLN A 88 -19.31 -9.81 5.15
C GLN A 88 -19.27 -11.28 5.62
N GLY A 89 -18.50 -11.58 6.67
CA GLY A 89 -18.44 -12.93 7.27
C GLY A 89 -19.78 -13.41 7.87
N GLY A 90 -20.68 -12.48 8.21
CA GLY A 90 -22.05 -12.79 8.64
C GLY A 90 -23.05 -13.00 7.50
N LYS A 91 -22.65 -12.84 6.25
CA LYS A 91 -23.51 -12.97 5.05
C LYS A 91 -23.20 -14.26 4.30
N HIS A 92 -24.17 -14.71 3.52
CA HIS A 92 -24.04 -15.94 2.71
C HIS A 92 -23.96 -15.65 1.20
N ASP A 93 -23.90 -14.38 0.82
CA ASP A 93 -23.83 -13.96 -0.57
C ASP A 93 -22.40 -14.08 -1.11
N ASN A 94 -22.27 -14.55 -2.35
CA ASN A 94 -20.99 -14.55 -3.04
C ASN A 94 -20.70 -13.17 -3.61
N VAL A 95 -19.78 -12.43 -2.99
CA VAL A 95 -19.47 -11.06 -3.38
C VAL A 95 -17.97 -10.80 -3.57
N THR A 96 -17.66 -9.88 -4.44
CA THR A 96 -16.31 -9.33 -4.58
C THR A 96 -16.39 -7.81 -4.37
N ILE A 97 -15.67 -7.30 -3.38
CA ILE A 97 -15.73 -5.90 -2.95
C ILE A 97 -14.34 -5.27 -3.09
N ASN A 98 -14.26 -4.15 -3.80
CA ASN A 98 -13.06 -3.32 -3.78
C ASN A 98 -13.03 -2.53 -2.47
N ALA A 99 -12.09 -2.87 -1.60
CA ALA A 99 -11.95 -2.25 -0.30
C ALA A 99 -11.02 -1.04 -0.40
N THR A 100 -11.62 0.14 -0.51
CA THR A 100 -10.93 1.41 -0.76
C THR A 100 -11.26 2.43 0.33
N GLY A 101 -10.29 3.29 0.65
CA GLY A 101 -10.52 4.41 1.57
C GLY A 101 -11.10 5.63 0.88
N PRO A 102 -11.47 6.67 1.66
CA PRO A 102 -12.17 7.85 1.16
C PRO A 102 -11.28 8.85 0.41
N GLU A 103 -9.96 8.68 0.46
CA GLU A 103 -9.00 9.62 -0.14
C GLU A 103 -8.16 8.96 -1.22
N THR A 104 -7.95 9.68 -2.32
CA THR A 104 -7.07 9.28 -3.42
C THR A 104 -5.90 10.25 -3.52
N PHE A 105 -4.69 9.71 -3.62
CA PHE A 105 -3.45 10.47 -3.76
C PHE A 105 -2.71 10.05 -5.03
N THR A 106 -1.99 11.01 -5.66
CA THR A 106 -0.80 10.60 -6.39
C THR A 106 0.30 10.22 -5.39
N TYR A 107 1.23 9.37 -5.77
CA TYR A 107 2.33 9.00 -4.87
C TYR A 107 3.11 10.24 -4.40
N ARG A 108 3.31 11.21 -5.30
CA ARG A 108 3.97 12.48 -4.99
C ARG A 108 3.19 13.31 -3.96
N ASP A 109 1.86 13.36 -4.09
CA ASP A 109 1.01 14.09 -3.14
C ASP A 109 0.95 13.38 -1.79
N LEU A 110 0.96 12.04 -1.78
CA LEU A 110 1.05 11.25 -0.56
C LEU A 110 2.34 11.56 0.21
N VAL A 111 3.51 11.51 -0.46
CA VAL A 111 4.81 11.85 0.14
C VAL A 111 4.82 13.28 0.67
N LYS A 112 4.24 14.23 -0.09
CA LYS A 112 4.13 15.62 0.32
C LYS A 112 3.23 15.79 1.56
N CYS A 113 2.09 15.12 1.59
CA CYS A 113 1.16 15.12 2.72
C CYS A 113 1.85 14.61 3.99
N ILE A 114 2.48 13.43 3.93
CA ILE A 114 3.25 12.87 5.04
C ILE A 114 4.33 13.86 5.51
N GLY A 115 5.12 14.41 4.59
CA GLY A 115 6.19 15.34 4.91
C GLY A 115 5.69 16.62 5.58
N GLN A 116 4.52 17.13 5.19
CA GLN A 116 3.88 18.29 5.82
C GLN A 116 3.46 17.99 7.25
N SER A 117 2.76 16.87 7.46
CA SER A 117 2.24 16.48 8.78
C SER A 117 3.35 16.20 9.80
N ILE A 118 4.44 15.52 9.39
CA ILE A 118 5.59 15.25 10.30
C ILE A 118 6.59 16.41 10.39
N GLY A 119 6.33 17.57 9.77
CA GLY A 119 7.21 18.74 9.77
C GLY A 119 8.55 18.53 9.02
N LYS A 120 8.60 17.61 8.04
CA LYS A 120 9.81 17.24 7.28
C LYS A 120 9.61 17.39 5.77
N LYS A 121 9.45 18.63 5.31
CA LYS A 121 9.37 18.94 3.88
C LYS A 121 10.75 18.71 3.24
N LYS A 122 10.83 17.78 2.31
CA LYS A 122 12.06 17.46 1.57
C LYS A 122 11.88 17.70 0.09
N PRO A 123 12.95 18.08 -0.63
CA PRO A 123 12.95 18.09 -2.09
C PRO A 123 12.65 16.68 -2.61
N MET A 124 11.73 16.59 -3.57
CA MET A 124 11.39 15.33 -4.25
C MET A 124 12.01 15.33 -5.65
N ILE A 125 12.87 14.37 -5.92
CA ILE A 125 13.51 14.18 -7.22
C ILE A 125 12.90 12.97 -7.94
N SER A 126 12.57 13.15 -9.22
CA SER A 126 12.16 12.03 -10.08
C SER A 126 13.37 11.20 -10.46
N ILE A 127 13.32 9.92 -10.19
CA ILE A 127 14.42 8.99 -10.50
C ILE A 127 13.94 7.87 -11.43
N PRO A 128 14.74 7.45 -12.41
CA PRO A 128 14.44 6.27 -13.21
C PRO A 128 14.29 5.04 -12.32
N PRO A 129 13.35 4.11 -12.61
CA PRO A 129 13.11 2.92 -11.79
C PRO A 129 14.36 2.09 -11.52
N SER A 130 15.26 1.96 -12.51
CA SER A 130 16.52 1.20 -12.37
C SER A 130 17.46 1.85 -11.35
N ILE A 131 17.62 3.16 -11.39
CA ILE A 131 18.46 3.91 -10.44
C ILE A 131 17.82 3.89 -9.05
N GLY A 132 16.52 4.06 -8.97
CA GLY A 132 15.79 3.99 -7.72
C GLY A 132 15.88 2.61 -7.06
N TYR A 133 15.80 1.53 -7.85
CA TYR A 133 16.01 0.18 -7.36
C TYR A 133 17.42 -0.02 -6.79
N LEU A 134 18.46 0.47 -7.51
CA LEU A 134 19.83 0.36 -7.04
C LEU A 134 20.06 1.14 -5.72
N ALA A 135 19.51 2.34 -5.62
CA ALA A 135 19.57 3.14 -4.39
C ALA A 135 18.83 2.44 -3.23
N ALA A 136 17.64 1.91 -3.48
CA ALA A 136 16.88 1.17 -2.48
C ALA A 136 17.57 -0.14 -2.06
N TRP A 137 18.24 -0.83 -3.00
CA TRP A 137 19.04 -2.02 -2.71
C TRP A 137 20.23 -1.67 -1.78
N PHE A 138 20.93 -0.57 -2.07
CA PHE A 138 22.05 -0.13 -1.22
C PHE A 138 21.57 0.27 0.18
N LEU A 139 20.50 1.08 0.27
CA LEU A 139 19.88 1.44 1.56
C LEU A 139 19.39 0.21 2.31
N GLY A 140 18.80 -0.76 1.61
CA GLY A 140 18.38 -2.03 2.18
C GLY A 140 19.52 -2.78 2.86
N LYS A 141 20.72 -2.79 2.24
CA LYS A 141 21.91 -3.36 2.88
C LYS A 141 22.29 -2.65 4.18
N CYS A 142 22.11 -1.32 4.25
CA CYS A 142 22.38 -0.55 5.46
C CYS A 142 21.41 -0.83 6.60
N VAL A 143 20.13 -1.14 6.29
CA VAL A 143 19.09 -1.43 7.28
C VAL A 143 18.84 -2.92 7.48
N GLY A 144 19.54 -3.80 6.73
CA GLY A 144 19.38 -5.25 6.82
C GLY A 144 18.03 -5.77 6.28
N ASP A 145 17.44 -5.08 5.29
CA ASP A 145 16.12 -5.41 4.76
C ASP A 145 16.06 -5.31 3.22
N VAL A 146 14.98 -5.84 2.63
CA VAL A 146 14.62 -5.63 1.23
C VAL A 146 13.62 -4.48 1.16
N MET A 147 14.09 -3.25 0.95
CA MET A 147 13.24 -2.06 0.98
C MET A 147 12.16 -2.05 -0.10
N ILE A 148 12.47 -2.52 -1.30
CA ILE A 148 11.52 -2.62 -2.43
C ILE A 148 12.07 -3.57 -3.50
N THR A 149 11.20 -4.33 -4.12
CA THR A 149 11.51 -5.20 -5.25
C THR A 149 11.21 -4.52 -6.59
N ARG A 150 11.76 -5.08 -7.69
CA ARG A 150 11.46 -4.58 -9.05
C ARG A 150 9.99 -4.71 -9.42
N ASP A 151 9.34 -5.77 -8.95
CA ASP A 151 7.92 -6.01 -9.25
C ASP A 151 7.01 -5.09 -8.43
N GLU A 152 7.39 -4.76 -7.20
CA GLU A 152 6.70 -3.73 -6.41
C GLU A 152 6.80 -2.34 -7.06
N ILE A 153 7.98 -1.96 -7.58
CA ILE A 153 8.13 -0.70 -8.33
C ILE A 153 7.22 -0.70 -9.57
N LYS A 154 7.20 -1.79 -10.34
CA LYS A 154 6.31 -1.92 -11.50
C LYS A 154 4.84 -1.86 -11.10
N GLY A 155 4.44 -2.60 -10.05
CA GLY A 155 3.08 -2.60 -9.53
C GLY A 155 2.62 -1.21 -9.08
N LEU A 156 3.49 -0.52 -8.33
CA LEU A 156 3.25 0.84 -7.88
C LEU A 156 3.05 1.81 -9.05
N MET A 157 3.93 1.74 -10.07
CA MET A 157 3.89 2.63 -11.24
C MET A 157 2.78 2.29 -12.26
N SER A 158 2.13 1.14 -12.13
CA SER A 158 1.08 0.67 -13.06
C SER A 158 -0.33 1.05 -12.62
N ASP A 159 -0.50 1.99 -11.69
CA ASP A 159 -1.80 2.47 -11.17
C ASP A 159 -2.68 1.33 -10.57
N LEU A 160 -2.05 0.22 -10.16
CA LEU A 160 -2.77 -0.97 -9.64
C LEU A 160 -3.31 -0.79 -8.22
N LEU A 161 -2.95 0.31 -7.56
CA LEU A 161 -3.33 0.64 -6.18
C LEU A 161 -4.47 1.67 -6.13
N TYR A 162 -5.17 1.84 -7.24
CA TYR A 162 -6.34 2.70 -7.40
C TYR A 162 -7.46 1.95 -8.12
N VAL A 163 -8.69 2.20 -7.69
CA VAL A 163 -9.91 1.68 -8.32
C VAL A 163 -10.93 2.80 -8.39
N ASP A 164 -11.57 2.94 -9.52
CA ASP A 164 -12.71 3.86 -9.67
C ASP A 164 -13.98 3.21 -9.12
N SER A 165 -14.12 3.25 -7.80
CA SER A 165 -15.28 2.73 -7.08
C SER A 165 -15.58 3.62 -5.85
N PRO A 166 -16.84 3.64 -5.37
CA PRO A 166 -17.14 4.28 -4.10
C PRO A 166 -16.28 3.73 -2.97
N PRO A 167 -15.83 4.58 -2.03
CA PRO A 167 -15.05 4.12 -0.88
C PRO A 167 -15.90 3.21 0.02
N THR A 168 -15.26 2.20 0.58
CA THR A 168 -15.86 1.29 1.58
C THR A 168 -15.40 1.62 3.00
N GLY A 169 -14.22 2.23 3.13
CA GLY A 169 -13.72 2.75 4.40
C GLY A 169 -14.10 4.22 4.59
N THR A 170 -14.12 4.65 5.85
CA THR A 170 -14.50 6.01 6.26
C THR A 170 -13.35 6.81 6.86
N THR A 171 -12.33 6.13 7.38
CA THR A 171 -11.18 6.75 8.04
C THR A 171 -10.24 7.41 7.03
N ARG A 172 -10.00 8.70 7.22
CA ARG A 172 -9.12 9.47 6.34
C ARG A 172 -7.67 9.29 6.73
N LEU A 173 -6.82 9.00 5.74
CA LEU A 173 -5.37 8.89 5.95
C LEU A 173 -4.77 10.23 6.42
N THR A 174 -5.25 11.36 5.90
CA THR A 174 -4.77 12.69 6.31
C THR A 174 -4.96 12.96 7.79
N ASP A 175 -6.11 12.59 8.34
CA ASP A 175 -6.43 12.75 9.76
C ASP A 175 -5.57 11.81 10.61
N TRP A 176 -5.46 10.55 10.20
CA TRP A 176 -4.65 9.54 10.88
C TRP A 176 -3.15 9.92 10.92
N ILE A 177 -2.57 10.40 9.80
CA ILE A 177 -1.17 10.87 9.77
C ILE A 177 -0.97 12.05 10.71
N THR A 178 -1.94 12.97 10.79
CA THR A 178 -1.87 14.14 11.64
C THR A 178 -1.87 13.74 13.12
N GLU A 179 -2.73 12.81 13.49
CA GLU A 179 -2.82 12.28 14.86
C GLU A 179 -1.53 11.54 15.27
N HIS A 180 -0.91 10.82 14.34
CA HIS A 180 0.28 10.00 14.61
C HIS A 180 1.60 10.67 14.19
N ALA A 181 1.58 11.97 13.84
CA ALA A 181 2.72 12.67 13.27
C ALA A 181 3.99 12.60 14.13
N ASP A 182 3.86 12.58 15.45
CA ASP A 182 5.00 12.54 16.37
C ASP A 182 5.74 11.20 16.40
N THR A 183 5.04 10.11 16.18
CA THR A 183 5.59 8.74 16.24
C THR A 183 5.94 8.18 14.87
N LEU A 184 5.19 8.58 13.84
CA LEU A 184 5.30 8.07 12.48
C LEU A 184 6.71 8.25 11.91
N GLY A 185 7.32 7.16 11.44
CA GLY A 185 8.65 7.15 10.83
C GLY A 185 9.80 7.40 11.80
N ARG A 186 9.62 7.28 13.10
CA ARG A 186 10.71 7.33 14.09
C ARG A 186 11.61 6.12 14.01
N THR A 187 11.04 4.95 13.79
CA THR A 187 11.72 3.68 13.59
C THR A 187 11.44 3.15 12.18
N TYR A 188 12.40 2.45 11.60
CA TYR A 188 12.20 1.74 10.34
C TYR A 188 11.44 0.43 10.61
N THR A 189 10.43 0.14 9.82
CA THR A 189 9.66 -1.10 9.90
C THR A 189 10.15 -2.07 8.82
N SER A 190 10.79 -3.18 9.25
CA SER A 190 11.34 -4.17 8.34
C SER A 190 10.27 -5.16 7.87
N GLU A 191 10.08 -5.25 6.56
CA GLU A 191 9.23 -6.26 5.93
C GLU A 191 9.74 -7.68 6.19
N LEU A 192 11.07 -7.87 6.11
CA LEU A 192 11.69 -9.17 6.32
C LEU A 192 11.56 -9.62 7.78
N ALA A 193 11.83 -8.74 8.75
CA ALA A 193 11.68 -9.05 10.16
C ALA A 193 10.24 -9.47 10.49
N ARG A 194 9.24 -8.77 9.95
CA ARG A 194 7.83 -9.10 10.13
C ARG A 194 7.44 -10.47 9.56
N ARG A 195 8.07 -10.90 8.47
CA ARG A 195 7.81 -12.23 7.87
C ARG A 195 8.48 -13.37 8.66
N ILE A 196 9.67 -13.12 9.22
CA ILE A 196 10.47 -14.13 9.93
C ILE A 196 9.99 -14.29 11.38
N ASP A 197 9.74 -13.19 12.06
CA ASP A 197 9.43 -13.19 13.51
C ASP A 197 7.99 -12.69 13.75
N ARG A 198 7.03 -13.57 13.48
CA ARG A 198 5.60 -13.30 13.68
C ARG A 198 5.18 -13.17 15.14
N ASN A 199 6.05 -13.54 16.08
CA ASN A 199 5.78 -13.51 17.52
C ASN A 199 6.29 -12.25 18.22
N LYS A 200 7.11 -11.44 17.57
CA LYS A 200 7.45 -10.10 18.09
C LYS A 200 6.28 -9.18 17.82
N GLY A 201 5.61 -8.78 18.91
CA GLY A 201 4.61 -7.71 18.85
C GLY A 201 5.22 -6.43 18.28
N TYR A 202 4.39 -5.63 17.64
CA TYR A 202 4.72 -4.38 16.99
C TYR A 202 5.04 -3.28 18.01
#